data_bd9654bf054886f57fd82fc743d33142
#
_entry.id   bd9654bf054886f57fd82fc743d33142
#
_cell.length_a   1.000
_cell.length_b   1.000
_cell.length_c   1.000
_cell.angle_alpha   90.00
_cell.angle_beta   90.00
_cell.angle_gamma   90.00
#
_symmetry.space_group_name_H-M   'P 1'
#
loop_
_entity.id
_entity.type
_entity.pdbx_description
1 polymer ?
#
loop_
_entity_poly.entity_id
_entity_poly.type
_entity_poly.pdbx_seq_one_letter_code
_entity_poly.pdbx_strand_id
1 'polypeptide(L)'
;MIQSKNKLSSILVVNILSLALSIVFSFCISIKKSYALSHEWVGVPISEYGEQLWDRKSIKRNEDGSVRVLSKFIPKTKSEITQDILYTMDINCFEKSFRDVDVFTDDGNSHLNNLAGWQDPNGDQLILGVIGQVCRVDN
;
A
#
# COMPACT_ATOMS: atom_id res chain seq x y z
N MET A 1 32.97 -36.88 49.72
CA MET A 1 31.80 -37.25 48.87
C MET A 1 30.70 -36.16 48.80
N ILE A 2 31.04 -34.87 49.00
CA ILE A 2 30.08 -33.75 49.08
C ILE A 2 30.21 -32.79 47.87
N GLN A 3 31.31 -32.80 47.13
CA GLN A 3 31.51 -31.86 46.00
C GLN A 3 30.75 -32.20 44.71
N SER A 4 30.24 -33.42 44.54
CA SER A 4 29.54 -33.83 43.31
C SER A 4 28.10 -33.26 43.19
N LYS A 5 27.41 -33.06 44.30
CA LYS A 5 26.03 -32.58 44.31
C LYS A 5 25.88 -31.09 43.91
N ASN A 6 26.87 -30.26 44.26
CA ASN A 6 26.80 -28.81 43.95
C ASN A 6 27.06 -28.53 42.45
N LYS A 7 27.83 -29.36 41.76
CA LYS A 7 28.13 -29.20 40.34
C LYS A 7 26.93 -29.57 39.48
N LEU A 8 26.18 -30.59 39.86
CA LEU A 8 24.98 -31.03 39.16
C LEU A 8 23.84 -30.01 39.28
N SER A 9 23.66 -29.41 40.46
CA SER A 9 22.67 -28.36 40.72
C SER A 9 22.95 -27.10 39.90
N SER A 10 24.24 -26.69 39.77
CA SER A 10 24.61 -25.50 38.99
C SER A 10 24.37 -25.68 37.50
N ILE A 11 24.63 -26.87 36.94
CA ILE A 11 24.38 -27.15 35.52
C ILE A 11 22.86 -27.15 35.23
N LEU A 12 22.05 -27.67 36.14
CA LEU A 12 20.61 -27.71 35.99
C LEU A 12 20.01 -26.29 35.99
N VAL A 13 20.47 -25.41 36.88
CA VAL A 13 20.02 -24.01 36.96
C VAL A 13 20.38 -23.22 35.68
N VAL A 14 21.60 -23.41 35.16
CA VAL A 14 22.04 -22.74 33.92
C VAL A 14 21.20 -23.18 32.73
N ASN A 15 20.89 -24.48 32.61
CA ASN A 15 20.03 -24.97 31.53
C ASN A 15 18.59 -24.44 31.60
N ILE A 16 18.00 -24.37 32.78
CA ILE A 16 16.66 -23.80 32.98
C ILE A 16 16.64 -22.31 32.63
N LEU A 17 17.67 -21.56 33.04
CA LEU A 17 17.77 -20.12 32.75
C LEU A 17 17.91 -19.87 31.25
N SER A 18 18.72 -20.70 30.54
CA SER A 18 18.90 -20.62 29.09
C SER A 18 17.59 -20.93 28.35
N LEU A 19 16.83 -21.93 28.80
CA LEU A 19 15.54 -22.28 28.19
C LEU A 19 14.50 -21.16 28.38
N ALA A 20 14.44 -20.57 29.56
CA ALA A 20 13.55 -19.44 29.85
C ALA A 20 13.88 -18.21 28.99
N LEU A 21 15.16 -17.90 28.81
CA LEU A 21 15.61 -16.79 27.98
C LEU A 21 15.23 -17.00 26.50
N SER A 22 15.33 -18.24 25.99
CA SER A 22 14.98 -18.58 24.60
C SER A 22 13.47 -18.41 24.35
N ILE A 23 12.62 -18.76 25.32
CA ILE A 23 11.16 -18.62 25.21
C ILE A 23 10.77 -17.14 25.20
N VAL A 24 11.36 -16.32 26.05
CA VAL A 24 11.09 -14.87 26.09
C VAL A 24 11.52 -14.20 24.78
N PHE A 25 12.68 -14.58 24.22
CA PHE A 25 13.15 -14.03 22.95
C PHE A 25 12.26 -14.43 21.77
N SER A 26 11.71 -15.67 21.75
CA SER A 26 10.75 -16.11 20.74
C SER A 26 9.42 -15.34 20.81
N PHE A 27 8.95 -14.96 21.98
CA PHE A 27 7.73 -14.17 22.13
C PHE A 27 7.88 -12.71 21.68
N CYS A 28 9.06 -12.10 21.84
CA CYS A 28 9.31 -10.73 21.41
C CYS A 28 9.33 -10.53 19.89
N ILE A 29 9.58 -11.60 19.11
CA ILE A 29 9.71 -11.50 17.64
C ILE A 29 8.32 -11.60 16.95
N SER A 30 7.28 -12.06 17.65
CA SER A 30 5.99 -12.42 17.04
C SER A 30 4.95 -11.29 16.98
N ILE A 31 5.24 -10.08 17.45
CA ILE A 31 4.28 -8.97 17.37
C ILE A 31 4.63 -8.05 16.19
N LYS A 32 4.69 -8.59 15.00
CA LYS A 32 4.40 -7.78 13.81
C LYS A 32 2.87 -7.68 13.74
N LYS A 33 2.32 -6.62 14.33
CA LYS A 33 0.95 -6.22 14.11
C LYS A 33 0.83 -5.92 12.62
N SER A 34 0.33 -6.89 11.84
CA SER A 34 -0.09 -6.65 10.47
C SER A 34 -1.29 -5.71 10.57
N TYR A 35 -1.05 -4.43 10.43
CA TYR A 35 -2.13 -3.49 10.15
C TYR A 35 -2.59 -3.82 8.73
N ALA A 36 -3.69 -4.54 8.60
CA ALA A 36 -4.39 -4.61 7.34
C ALA A 36 -4.69 -3.15 6.95
N LEU A 37 -4.08 -2.68 5.86
CA LEU A 37 -4.32 -1.35 5.33
C LEU A 37 -5.78 -1.31 4.91
N SER A 38 -6.65 -0.71 5.74
CA SER A 38 -8.05 -0.56 5.41
C SER A 38 -8.17 0.58 4.40
N HIS A 39 -8.51 0.24 3.15
CA HIS A 39 -8.78 1.22 2.11
C HIS A 39 -10.09 1.98 2.39
N GLU A 40 -10.15 3.23 1.96
CA GLU A 40 -11.36 4.05 1.93
C GLU A 40 -11.59 4.52 0.48
N TRP A 41 -12.25 3.66 -0.29
CA TRP A 41 -12.50 3.90 -1.70
C TRP A 41 -13.56 4.97 -1.92
N VAL A 42 -13.22 6.00 -2.69
CA VAL A 42 -14.10 7.09 -3.09
C VAL A 42 -14.27 7.03 -4.60
N GLY A 43 -15.50 6.92 -5.06
CA GLY A 43 -15.83 6.90 -6.49
C GLY A 43 -15.90 8.28 -7.11
N VAL A 44 -15.53 8.38 -8.38
CA VAL A 44 -15.86 9.51 -9.23
C VAL A 44 -17.11 9.18 -10.06
N PRO A 45 -17.77 10.15 -10.70
CA PRO A 45 -18.92 9.86 -11.56
C PRO A 45 -18.60 8.80 -12.62
N ILE A 46 -19.47 7.81 -12.76
CA ILE A 46 -19.32 6.67 -13.65
C ILE A 46 -19.31 7.14 -15.11
N SER A 47 -18.42 6.56 -15.93
CA SER A 47 -18.39 6.77 -17.38
C SER A 47 -18.94 5.57 -18.15
N GLU A 48 -19.04 5.70 -19.47
CA GLU A 48 -19.34 4.58 -20.36
C GLU A 48 -18.24 3.52 -20.38
N TYR A 49 -17.00 3.87 -20.04
CA TYR A 49 -15.85 2.97 -20.05
C TYR A 49 -15.72 2.16 -18.77
N GLY A 50 -16.19 2.67 -17.65
CA GLY A 50 -16.06 1.98 -16.35
C GLY A 50 -16.27 2.90 -15.16
N GLU A 51 -15.84 2.38 -14.01
CA GLU A 51 -15.83 3.08 -12.72
C GLU A 51 -14.39 3.38 -12.31
N GLN A 52 -14.16 4.58 -11.82
CA GLN A 52 -12.88 4.99 -11.25
C GLN A 52 -13.05 5.26 -9.77
N LEU A 53 -12.15 4.68 -8.98
CA LEU A 53 -12.10 4.86 -7.54
C LEU A 53 -10.69 5.33 -7.15
N TRP A 54 -10.59 6.04 -6.04
CA TRP A 54 -9.30 6.37 -5.42
C TRP A 54 -9.39 6.15 -3.91
N ASP A 55 -8.28 5.78 -3.30
CA ASP A 55 -8.23 5.48 -1.87
C ASP A 55 -7.85 6.74 -1.08
N ARG A 56 -8.80 7.27 -0.34
CA ARG A 56 -8.63 8.47 0.49
C ARG A 56 -7.53 8.31 1.55
N LYS A 57 -7.33 7.09 2.06
CA LYS A 57 -6.31 6.83 3.06
C LYS A 57 -4.91 6.67 2.49
N SER A 58 -4.79 6.57 1.18
CA SER A 58 -3.49 6.45 0.50
C SER A 58 -2.84 7.80 0.19
N ILE A 59 -3.55 8.92 0.40
CA ILE A 59 -3.02 10.26 0.09
C ILE A 59 -1.66 10.47 0.75
N LYS A 60 -0.69 10.86 -0.07
CA LYS A 60 0.66 11.23 0.38
C LYS A 60 1.17 12.40 -0.45
N ARG A 61 1.62 13.47 0.23
CA ARG A 61 2.30 14.59 -0.45
C ARG A 61 3.75 14.23 -0.75
N ASN A 62 4.18 14.42 -1.99
CA ASN A 62 5.54 14.25 -2.44
C ASN A 62 6.36 15.53 -2.21
N GLU A 63 7.69 15.42 -2.28
CA GLU A 63 8.61 16.55 -2.09
C GLU A 63 8.48 17.63 -3.17
N ASP A 64 8.05 17.25 -4.38
CA ASP A 64 7.78 18.18 -5.49
C ASP A 64 6.43 18.91 -5.38
N GLY A 65 5.68 18.67 -4.30
CA GLY A 65 4.36 19.25 -4.05
C GLY A 65 3.21 18.52 -4.73
N SER A 66 3.47 17.48 -5.51
CA SER A 66 2.43 16.61 -6.07
C SER A 66 1.82 15.72 -4.99
N VAL A 67 0.64 15.20 -5.27
CA VAL A 67 -0.11 14.31 -4.36
C VAL A 67 -0.17 12.91 -4.95
N ARG A 68 0.32 11.92 -4.23
CA ARG A 68 0.26 10.51 -4.59
C ARG A 68 -0.99 9.88 -4.02
N VAL A 69 -1.69 9.09 -4.86
CA VAL A 69 -2.86 8.31 -4.45
C VAL A 69 -2.86 6.95 -5.09
N LEU A 70 -3.44 5.97 -4.39
CA LEU A 70 -3.78 4.67 -4.95
C LEU A 70 -5.14 4.78 -5.64
N SER A 71 -5.23 4.31 -6.87
CA SER A 71 -6.44 4.35 -7.69
C SER A 71 -6.78 2.96 -8.22
N LYS A 72 -8.06 2.76 -8.51
CA LYS A 72 -8.58 1.53 -9.09
C LYS A 72 -9.57 1.84 -10.19
N PHE A 73 -9.35 1.25 -11.37
CA PHE A 73 -10.30 1.28 -12.47
C PHE A 73 -11.01 -0.07 -12.60
N ILE A 74 -12.33 -0.05 -12.67
CA ILE A 74 -13.21 -1.21 -12.88
C ILE A 74 -13.84 -1.06 -14.26
N PRO A 75 -13.39 -1.81 -15.27
CA PRO A 75 -13.91 -1.69 -16.63
C PRO A 75 -15.34 -2.22 -16.73
N LYS A 76 -16.16 -1.61 -17.59
CA LYS A 76 -17.46 -2.18 -17.93
C LYS A 76 -17.30 -3.42 -18.82
N THR A 77 -18.22 -4.36 -18.70
CA THR A 77 -18.24 -5.71 -19.27
C THR A 77 -18.15 -5.79 -20.82
N LYS A 78 -18.09 -4.67 -21.53
CA LYS A 78 -17.89 -4.61 -23.00
C LYS A 78 -16.43 -4.42 -23.41
N SER A 79 -15.52 -4.24 -22.45
CA SER A 79 -14.09 -4.11 -22.68
C SER A 79 -13.45 -5.49 -22.76
N GLU A 80 -12.37 -5.62 -23.53
CA GLU A 80 -11.49 -6.80 -23.51
C GLU A 80 -10.79 -6.99 -22.17
N ILE A 81 -10.73 -5.90 -21.37
CA ILE A 81 -10.18 -5.89 -20.02
C ILE A 81 -11.31 -6.32 -19.07
N THR A 82 -11.19 -7.49 -18.47
CA THR A 82 -12.18 -8.08 -17.56
C THR A 82 -11.79 -7.99 -16.09
N GLN A 83 -10.64 -7.42 -15.79
CA GLN A 83 -10.08 -7.36 -14.43
C GLN A 83 -9.94 -5.92 -13.95
N ASP A 84 -10.09 -5.72 -12.65
CA ASP A 84 -9.81 -4.44 -12.00
C ASP A 84 -8.33 -4.07 -12.17
N ILE A 85 -8.07 -2.83 -12.53
CA ILE A 85 -6.70 -2.31 -12.63
C ILE A 85 -6.42 -1.44 -11.41
N LEU A 86 -5.45 -1.87 -10.60
CA LEU A 86 -4.97 -1.10 -9.47
C LEU A 86 -3.69 -0.37 -9.88
N TYR A 87 -3.58 0.91 -9.57
CA TYR A 87 -2.42 1.70 -9.93
C TYR A 87 -2.19 2.88 -8.97
N THR A 88 -0.95 3.31 -8.90
CA THR A 88 -0.57 4.51 -8.14
C THR A 88 -0.35 5.65 -9.11
N MET A 89 -0.94 6.80 -8.82
CA MET A 89 -0.77 8.00 -9.62
C MET A 89 -0.30 9.19 -8.77
N ASP A 90 0.52 10.04 -9.36
CA ASP A 90 0.85 11.36 -8.84
C ASP A 90 0.00 12.42 -9.54
N ILE A 91 -0.49 13.37 -8.78
CA ILE A 91 -1.36 14.45 -9.24
C ILE A 91 -0.69 15.79 -8.92
N ASN A 92 -0.50 16.61 -9.94
CA ASN A 92 -0.16 18.01 -9.79
C ASN A 92 -1.44 18.85 -9.75
N CYS A 93 -1.81 19.27 -8.55
CA CYS A 93 -3.06 20.02 -8.35
C CYS A 93 -3.04 21.43 -8.95
N PHE A 94 -1.85 22.03 -9.10
CA PHE A 94 -1.70 23.37 -9.67
C PHE A 94 -1.91 23.31 -11.19
N GLU A 95 -1.25 22.39 -11.87
CA GLU A 95 -1.30 22.23 -13.33
C GLU A 95 -2.47 21.36 -13.79
N LYS A 96 -3.15 20.66 -12.86
CA LYS A 96 -4.20 19.66 -13.14
C LYS A 96 -3.71 18.55 -14.08
N SER A 97 -2.46 18.17 -13.91
CA SER A 97 -1.81 17.08 -14.64
C SER A 97 -1.64 15.87 -13.73
N PHE A 98 -1.40 14.71 -14.32
CA PHE A 98 -1.17 13.46 -13.60
C PHE A 98 -0.05 12.66 -14.26
N ARG A 99 0.47 11.67 -13.54
CA ARG A 99 1.34 10.61 -14.08
C ARG A 99 1.07 9.30 -13.35
N ASP A 100 1.07 8.20 -14.09
CA ASP A 100 1.04 6.87 -13.49
C ASP A 100 2.44 6.52 -13.00
N VAL A 101 2.52 6.01 -11.78
CA VAL A 101 3.79 5.66 -11.12
C VAL A 101 3.99 4.15 -11.16
N ASP A 102 2.98 3.39 -10.73
CA ASP A 102 2.97 1.93 -10.73
C ASP A 102 1.59 1.43 -11.17
N VAL A 103 1.56 0.36 -11.97
CA VAL A 103 0.34 -0.37 -12.32
C VAL A 103 0.49 -1.78 -11.81
N PHE A 104 -0.48 -2.25 -11.04
CA PHE A 104 -0.50 -3.59 -10.46
C PHE A 104 -1.47 -4.46 -11.24
N THR A 105 -0.97 -5.57 -11.76
CA THR A 105 -1.78 -6.61 -12.38
C THR A 105 -1.92 -7.81 -11.44
N ASP A 106 -2.91 -8.66 -11.66
CA ASP A 106 -3.21 -9.81 -10.78
C ASP A 106 -2.07 -10.81 -10.61
N ASP A 107 -1.08 -10.82 -11.53
CA ASP A 107 0.14 -11.60 -11.42
C ASP A 107 1.17 -11.03 -10.43
N GLY A 108 0.85 -9.90 -9.79
CA GLY A 108 1.70 -9.23 -8.80
C GLY A 108 2.91 -8.50 -9.42
N ASN A 109 2.99 -8.43 -10.73
CA ASN A 109 4.04 -7.69 -11.41
C ASN A 109 3.60 -6.24 -11.63
N SER A 110 4.39 -5.30 -11.14
CA SER A 110 4.24 -3.90 -11.52
C SER A 110 4.87 -3.70 -12.90
N HIS A 111 4.06 -3.39 -13.90
CA HIS A 111 4.53 -3.28 -15.28
C HIS A 111 5.00 -1.89 -15.69
N LEU A 112 4.89 -0.87 -14.84
CA LEU A 112 5.29 0.49 -15.17
C LEU A 112 6.11 1.10 -14.05
N ASN A 113 7.41 0.92 -14.12
CA ASN A 113 8.34 1.72 -13.35
C ASN A 113 8.48 3.09 -14.01
N ASN A 114 7.73 4.10 -13.52
CA ASN A 114 7.97 5.52 -13.76
C ASN A 114 8.17 5.93 -15.25
N LEU A 115 7.38 5.36 -16.17
CA LEU A 115 7.56 5.56 -17.61
C LEU A 115 6.75 6.72 -18.18
N ALA A 116 5.73 7.19 -17.50
CA ALA A 116 4.92 8.31 -17.98
C ALA A 116 5.39 9.63 -17.35
N GLY A 117 5.79 10.57 -18.19
CA GLY A 117 5.91 11.98 -17.79
C GLY A 117 4.55 12.53 -17.37
N TRP A 118 4.52 13.77 -16.89
CA TRP A 118 3.26 14.46 -16.60
C TRP A 118 2.37 14.53 -17.85
N GLN A 119 1.12 14.20 -17.70
CA GLN A 119 0.11 14.10 -18.75
C GLN A 119 -1.04 15.06 -18.45
N ASP A 120 -1.58 15.66 -19.50
CA ASP A 120 -2.86 16.35 -19.44
C ASP A 120 -3.99 15.30 -19.53
N PRO A 121 -5.05 15.40 -18.72
CA PRO A 121 -6.21 14.48 -18.79
C PRO A 121 -6.93 14.46 -20.15
N ASN A 122 -6.73 15.48 -20.99
CA ASN A 122 -7.33 15.59 -22.34
C ASN A 122 -8.83 15.31 -22.39
N GLY A 123 -9.56 15.72 -21.36
CA GLY A 123 -11.00 15.53 -21.27
C GLY A 123 -11.47 14.19 -20.73
N ASP A 124 -10.56 13.32 -20.29
CA ASP A 124 -10.91 12.09 -19.57
C ASP A 124 -11.65 12.45 -18.26
N GLN A 125 -12.96 12.20 -18.25
CA GLN A 125 -13.84 12.57 -17.13
C GLN A 125 -13.51 11.80 -15.86
N LEU A 126 -13.00 10.57 -15.97
CA LEU A 126 -12.61 9.74 -14.81
C LEU A 126 -11.38 10.33 -14.14
N ILE A 127 -10.34 10.63 -14.89
CA ILE A 127 -9.11 11.25 -14.38
C ILE A 127 -9.37 12.65 -13.85
N LEU A 128 -10.14 13.47 -14.57
CA LEU A 128 -10.57 14.81 -14.11
C LEU A 128 -11.35 14.71 -12.79
N GLY A 129 -12.18 13.69 -12.65
CA GLY A 129 -12.93 13.43 -11.41
C GLY A 129 -12.00 13.14 -10.23
N VAL A 130 -10.99 12.29 -10.41
CA VAL A 130 -10.00 11.98 -9.37
C VAL A 130 -9.22 13.25 -8.99
N ILE A 131 -8.64 13.95 -9.98
CA ILE A 131 -7.90 15.20 -9.74
C ILE A 131 -8.76 16.21 -8.95
N GLY A 132 -10.01 16.41 -9.40
CA GLY A 132 -10.91 17.36 -8.75
C GLY A 132 -11.28 16.99 -7.32
N GLN A 133 -11.35 15.71 -6.98
CA GLN A 133 -11.65 15.26 -5.61
C GLN A 133 -10.41 15.28 -4.73
N VAL A 134 -9.29 14.74 -5.21
CA VAL A 134 -8.02 14.68 -4.46
C VAL A 134 -7.54 16.08 -4.11
N CYS A 135 -7.50 16.99 -5.07
CA CYS A 135 -7.02 18.35 -4.85
C CYS A 135 -7.90 19.19 -3.92
N ARG A 136 -9.17 18.81 -3.71
CA ARG A 136 -10.04 19.45 -2.71
C ARG A 136 -9.78 18.95 -1.28
N VAL A 137 -9.36 17.70 -1.15
CA VAL A 137 -9.12 17.10 0.18
C VAL A 137 -7.72 17.47 0.69
N ASP A 138 -6.79 17.73 -0.23
CA ASP A 138 -5.40 18.06 0.09
C ASP A 138 -5.21 19.57 0.46
N ASN A 139 -6.19 20.42 0.17
CA ASN A 139 -6.23 21.82 0.60
C ASN A 139 -6.80 21.97 2.01
#